data_daa1f39ce90f3d637c19fee65bc0b918
#
_entry.id   daa1f39ce90f3d637c19fee65bc0b918
#
_cell.length_a   1.000
_cell.length_b   1.000
_cell.length_c   1.000
_cell.angle_alpha   90.00
_cell.angle_beta   90.00
_cell.angle_gamma   90.00
#
_symmetry.space_group_name_H-M   'P 1'
#
loop_
_entity.id
_entity.type
_entity.pdbx_description
1 polymer ?
#
loop_
_entity_poly.entity_id
_entity_poly.type
_entity_poly.pdbx_seq_one_letter_code
_entity_poly.pdbx_strand_id
1 'polypeptide(L)'
;MWVERSVWRRWVIAVGVLGAYACAQQSASRIARRDALTPAGWIDATATLDPATTPIYEGDAPMSFEFLKDMRKGDALTLSKFSLGAHSGTHVDAPMHFVRDGASIDRVPLEALIGPARVIEIPDSVQSIDAAELNRHAWRNAERVIFRTRSSVRGWMRSPTFHRDFAYIAPDAAQLLADAGVKLVGVDYISAEQFGAPAPMTHRILLGKGIPIVEGLALETVLAGDYDLVVLPMKVAGHEGAPARAVMRKLVR
;
A
#
# COMPACT_ATOMS: atom_id res chain seq x y z
N MET A 1 21.04 58.93 -2.40
CA MET A 1 21.60 57.62 -2.74
C MET A 1 20.88 56.55 -1.90
N TRP A 2 19.63 56.34 -2.22
CA TRP A 2 18.72 55.37 -1.56
C TRP A 2 17.67 54.93 -2.59
N VAL A 3 17.93 53.94 -3.38
CA VAL A 3 16.91 53.07 -4.03
C VAL A 3 17.68 51.84 -4.50
N GLU A 4 17.38 50.69 -3.91
CA GLU A 4 17.50 49.35 -4.48
C GLU A 4 17.59 48.26 -3.37
N ARG A 5 16.49 48.02 -2.64
CA ARG A 5 16.37 46.81 -1.81
C ARG A 5 14.96 46.19 -1.80
N SER A 6 14.04 46.56 -2.68
CA SER A 6 12.65 46.10 -2.58
C SER A 6 12.18 45.13 -3.68
N VAL A 7 12.97 44.90 -4.72
CA VAL A 7 12.52 44.13 -5.90
C VAL A 7 12.72 42.61 -5.72
N TRP A 8 13.76 42.18 -5.01
CA TRP A 8 14.10 40.75 -4.89
C TRP A 8 13.17 39.92 -3.96
N ARG A 9 12.53 40.55 -2.98
CA ARG A 9 11.63 39.83 -2.04
C ARG A 9 10.29 39.42 -2.68
N ARG A 10 9.83 40.11 -3.71
CA ARG A 10 8.54 39.81 -4.37
C ARG A 10 8.60 38.62 -5.33
N TRP A 11 9.76 38.38 -5.95
CA TRP A 11 9.92 37.27 -6.89
C TRP A 11 10.06 35.92 -6.22
N VAL A 12 10.68 35.84 -5.06
CA VAL A 12 10.86 34.57 -4.33
C VAL A 12 9.51 34.03 -3.82
N ILE A 13 8.61 34.92 -3.39
CA ILE A 13 7.27 34.52 -2.92
C ILE A 13 6.38 34.07 -4.09
N ALA A 14 6.48 34.70 -5.25
CA ALA A 14 5.67 34.33 -6.42
C ALA A 14 6.05 32.96 -7.00
N VAL A 15 7.34 32.62 -7.03
CA VAL A 15 7.79 31.31 -7.53
C VAL A 15 7.40 30.19 -6.59
N GLY A 16 7.45 30.40 -5.26
CA GLY A 16 7.03 29.39 -4.27
C GLY A 16 5.53 29.10 -4.30
N VAL A 17 4.69 30.11 -4.50
CA VAL A 17 3.24 29.95 -4.58
C VAL A 17 2.81 29.27 -5.88
N LEU A 18 3.45 29.58 -7.01
CA LEU A 18 3.17 28.92 -8.29
C LEU A 18 3.60 27.45 -8.29
N GLY A 19 4.73 27.11 -7.65
CA GLY A 19 5.17 25.71 -7.50
C GLY A 19 4.23 24.89 -6.63
N ALA A 20 3.75 25.43 -5.52
CA ALA A 20 2.78 24.77 -4.65
C ALA A 20 1.41 24.58 -5.34
N TYR A 21 0.96 25.57 -6.11
CA TYR A 21 -0.30 25.49 -6.87
C TYR A 21 -0.22 24.44 -8.00
N ALA A 22 0.88 24.38 -8.72
CA ALA A 22 1.09 23.39 -9.77
C ALA A 22 1.17 21.97 -9.21
N CYS A 23 1.82 21.76 -8.07
CA CYS A 23 1.90 20.46 -7.39
C CYS A 23 0.52 20.03 -6.85
N ALA A 24 -0.26 20.96 -6.28
CA ALA A 24 -1.62 20.68 -5.81
C ALA A 24 -2.57 20.37 -6.98
N GLN A 25 -2.47 21.04 -8.11
CA GLN A 25 -3.27 20.76 -9.30
C GLN A 25 -2.89 19.43 -9.96
N GLN A 26 -1.61 19.05 -9.98
CA GLN A 26 -1.18 17.75 -10.49
C GLN A 26 -1.64 16.61 -9.59
N SER A 27 -1.60 16.76 -8.27
CA SER A 27 -2.13 15.77 -7.34
C SER A 27 -3.66 15.65 -7.45
N ALA A 28 -4.39 16.76 -7.51
CA ALA A 28 -5.84 16.75 -7.70
C ALA A 28 -6.25 16.11 -9.05
N SER A 29 -5.52 16.38 -10.14
CA SER A 29 -5.80 15.78 -11.44
C SER A 29 -5.47 14.27 -11.49
N ARG A 30 -4.46 13.82 -10.73
CA ARG A 30 -4.15 12.38 -10.59
C ARG A 30 -5.19 11.65 -9.73
N ILE A 31 -5.68 12.26 -8.67
CA ILE A 31 -6.78 11.73 -7.84
C ILE A 31 -8.05 11.61 -8.69
N ALA A 32 -8.45 12.68 -9.37
CA ALA A 32 -9.63 12.67 -10.25
C ALA A 32 -9.53 11.63 -11.40
N ARG A 33 -8.33 11.35 -11.93
CA ARG A 33 -8.13 10.28 -12.93
C ARG A 33 -8.28 8.88 -12.33
N ARG A 34 -7.90 8.66 -11.07
CA ARG A 34 -8.12 7.36 -10.39
C ARG A 34 -9.62 7.08 -10.22
N ASP A 35 -10.37 8.06 -9.78
CA ASP A 35 -11.83 7.93 -9.59
C ASP A 35 -12.56 7.66 -10.91
N ALA A 36 -12.04 8.16 -12.04
CA ALA A 36 -12.61 7.92 -13.36
C ALA A 36 -12.39 6.48 -13.89
N LEU A 37 -11.46 5.72 -13.32
CA LEU A 37 -11.14 4.35 -13.74
C LEU A 37 -11.89 3.28 -12.94
N THR A 38 -12.61 3.67 -11.90
CA THR A 38 -13.38 2.74 -11.06
C THR A 38 -14.89 2.96 -11.23
N PRO A 39 -15.72 1.92 -11.07
CA PRO A 39 -17.17 2.08 -11.01
C PRO A 39 -17.56 3.06 -9.90
N ALA A 40 -18.70 3.75 -10.07
CA ALA A 40 -19.19 4.71 -9.09
C ALA A 40 -19.20 4.11 -7.67
N GLY A 41 -18.64 4.84 -6.71
CA GLY A 41 -18.56 4.46 -5.31
C GLY A 41 -17.40 3.52 -4.95
N TRP A 42 -16.62 3.03 -5.93
CA TRP A 42 -15.40 2.28 -5.67
C TRP A 42 -14.16 3.19 -5.65
N ILE A 43 -13.21 2.85 -4.82
CA ILE A 43 -11.90 3.52 -4.68
C ILE A 43 -10.82 2.52 -5.08
N ASP A 44 -9.93 2.91 -5.97
CA ASP A 44 -8.74 2.12 -6.29
C ASP A 44 -7.67 2.35 -5.22
N ALA A 45 -7.49 1.35 -4.37
CA ALA A 45 -6.51 1.34 -3.29
C ALA A 45 -5.17 0.70 -3.70
N THR A 46 -4.89 0.61 -5.02
CA THR A 46 -3.69 -0.02 -5.57
C THR A 46 -2.60 1.01 -5.84
N ALA A 47 -1.38 0.76 -5.41
CA ALA A 47 -0.21 1.50 -5.87
C ALA A 47 0.08 1.17 -7.34
N THR A 48 0.32 2.20 -8.15
CA THR A 48 0.75 1.97 -9.54
C THR A 48 2.16 1.38 -9.56
N LEU A 49 2.35 0.26 -10.23
CA LEU A 49 3.69 -0.29 -10.45
C LEU A 49 4.40 0.55 -11.51
N ASP A 50 5.45 1.24 -11.09
CA ASP A 50 6.30 2.09 -11.92
C ASP A 50 7.72 2.05 -11.35
N PRO A 51 8.73 1.56 -12.09
CA PRO A 51 10.11 1.49 -11.63
C PRO A 51 10.68 2.84 -11.16
N ALA A 52 10.11 3.96 -11.63
CA ALA A 52 10.56 5.30 -11.25
C ALA A 52 9.93 5.83 -9.96
N THR A 53 8.80 5.27 -9.51
CA THR A 53 8.03 5.85 -8.39
C THR A 53 7.60 4.85 -7.33
N THR A 54 7.60 3.54 -7.62
CA THR A 54 7.23 2.53 -6.63
C THR A 54 8.40 2.24 -5.70
N PRO A 55 8.24 2.32 -4.37
CA PRO A 55 9.28 1.91 -3.46
C PRO A 55 9.52 0.40 -3.55
N ILE A 56 10.76 0.00 -3.34
CA ILE A 56 11.16 -1.41 -3.25
C ILE A 56 11.75 -1.61 -1.86
N TYR A 57 11.43 -2.74 -1.23
CA TYR A 57 12.03 -3.08 0.06
C TYR A 57 13.55 -3.22 -0.10
N GLU A 58 14.29 -2.72 0.88
CA GLU A 58 15.75 -2.69 0.82
C GLU A 58 16.34 -4.10 0.71
N GLY A 59 17.03 -4.36 -0.37
CA GLY A 59 17.63 -5.67 -0.68
C GLY A 59 16.84 -6.50 -1.71
N ASP A 60 15.62 -6.12 -2.04
CA ASP A 60 14.83 -6.80 -3.04
C ASP A 60 15.26 -6.45 -4.48
N ALA A 61 14.89 -7.34 -5.41
CA ALA A 61 15.20 -7.15 -6.82
C ALA A 61 14.45 -5.94 -7.42
N PRO A 62 15.10 -5.09 -8.22
CA PRO A 62 14.46 -3.97 -8.88
C PRO A 62 13.45 -4.41 -9.91
N MET A 63 12.41 -3.59 -10.10
CA MET A 63 11.48 -3.77 -11.22
C MET A 63 12.11 -3.32 -12.54
N SER A 64 11.78 -4.02 -13.64
CA SER A 64 12.11 -3.60 -14.99
C SER A 64 10.96 -3.82 -15.94
N PHE A 65 10.66 -2.80 -16.76
CA PHE A 65 9.62 -2.83 -17.79
C PHE A 65 10.26 -2.54 -19.15
N GLU A 66 9.99 -3.40 -20.11
CA GLU A 66 10.59 -3.34 -21.43
C GLU A 66 9.52 -3.46 -22.51
N PHE A 67 9.56 -2.58 -23.52
CA PHE A 67 8.79 -2.75 -24.73
C PHE A 67 9.58 -3.62 -25.73
N LEU A 68 9.13 -4.85 -25.96
CA LEU A 68 9.69 -5.74 -26.96
C LEU A 68 9.30 -5.31 -28.38
N LYS A 69 8.09 -4.69 -28.51
CA LYS A 69 7.59 -4.05 -29.73
C LYS A 69 6.81 -2.79 -29.34
N ASP A 70 6.85 -1.76 -30.17
CA ASP A 70 6.19 -0.49 -29.90
C ASP A 70 5.64 0.12 -31.20
N MET A 71 4.33 0.24 -31.31
CA MET A 71 3.66 0.87 -32.46
C MET A 71 4.13 2.31 -32.70
N ARG A 72 4.55 3.03 -31.66
CA ARG A 72 5.13 4.38 -31.79
C ARG A 72 6.48 4.38 -32.49
N LYS A 73 7.13 3.23 -32.61
CA LYS A 73 8.40 3.01 -33.32
C LYS A 73 8.21 2.31 -34.67
N GLY A 74 6.94 2.11 -35.10
CA GLY A 74 6.61 1.51 -36.38
C GLY A 74 6.33 -0.01 -36.34
N ASP A 75 6.30 -0.65 -35.19
CA ASP A 75 5.91 -2.05 -35.06
C ASP A 75 4.40 -2.23 -35.34
N ALA A 76 4.01 -3.43 -35.78
CA ALA A 76 2.61 -3.76 -36.03
C ALA A 76 1.73 -3.87 -34.78
N LEU A 77 2.35 -4.02 -33.58
CA LEU A 77 1.68 -4.11 -32.31
C LEU A 77 2.59 -3.57 -31.19
N THR A 78 2.02 -3.31 -30.01
CA THR A 78 2.80 -3.03 -28.81
C THR A 78 2.82 -4.28 -27.93
N LEU A 79 4.01 -4.75 -27.57
CA LEU A 79 4.24 -5.90 -26.70
C LEU A 79 5.27 -5.53 -25.64
N SER A 80 4.97 -5.82 -24.40
CA SER A 80 5.88 -5.54 -23.28
C SER A 80 6.18 -6.80 -22.47
N LYS A 81 7.32 -6.76 -21.79
CA LYS A 81 7.73 -7.68 -20.74
C LYS A 81 8.00 -6.87 -19.50
N PHE A 82 7.64 -7.41 -18.34
CA PHE A 82 8.02 -6.84 -17.06
C PHE A 82 8.57 -7.93 -16.13
N SER A 83 9.54 -7.54 -15.30
CA SER A 83 10.13 -8.35 -14.25
C SER A 83 10.01 -7.56 -12.94
N LEU A 84 9.54 -8.21 -11.88
CA LEU A 84 9.34 -7.63 -10.56
C LEU A 84 9.35 -8.73 -9.51
N GLY A 85 9.67 -8.37 -8.26
CA GLY A 85 9.52 -9.26 -7.12
C GLY A 85 8.05 -9.53 -6.80
N ALA A 86 7.75 -10.66 -6.18
CA ALA A 86 6.41 -11.01 -5.73
C ALA A 86 5.82 -9.96 -4.78
N HIS A 87 6.67 -9.29 -4.01
CA HIS A 87 6.31 -8.28 -3.01
C HIS A 87 6.46 -6.83 -3.53
N SER A 88 6.23 -6.61 -4.82
CA SER A 88 6.32 -5.28 -5.43
C SER A 88 5.00 -4.53 -5.39
N GLY A 89 5.04 -3.28 -4.92
CA GLY A 89 3.87 -2.39 -4.86
C GLY A 89 2.76 -2.93 -3.95
N THR A 90 1.49 -2.81 -4.37
CA THR A 90 0.40 -3.49 -3.65
C THR A 90 0.43 -4.97 -3.97
N HIS A 91 0.58 -5.79 -2.94
CA HIS A 91 0.72 -7.24 -3.07
C HIS A 91 0.05 -7.98 -1.91
N VAL A 92 -0.04 -9.30 -2.03
CA VAL A 92 -0.56 -10.20 -0.98
C VAL A 92 0.51 -11.22 -0.64
N ASP A 93 0.80 -11.35 0.65
CA ASP A 93 1.61 -12.42 1.21
C ASP A 93 0.76 -13.63 1.52
N ALA A 94 1.20 -14.79 1.03
CA ALA A 94 0.64 -16.08 1.39
C ALA A 94 1.39 -16.70 2.56
N PRO A 95 0.80 -17.67 3.29
CA PRO A 95 1.46 -18.40 4.37
C PRO A 95 2.86 -18.91 4.04
N MET A 96 3.11 -19.34 2.81
CA MET A 96 4.42 -19.83 2.33
C MET A 96 5.54 -18.82 2.53
N HIS A 97 5.24 -17.52 2.61
CA HIS A 97 6.27 -16.48 2.72
C HIS A 97 7.14 -16.64 3.99
N PHE A 98 6.54 -16.97 5.14
CA PHE A 98 7.27 -17.13 6.40
C PHE A 98 6.98 -18.47 7.11
N VAL A 99 6.14 -19.32 6.53
CA VAL A 99 5.77 -20.62 7.09
C VAL A 99 6.27 -21.72 6.16
N ARG A 100 7.18 -22.55 6.66
CA ARG A 100 7.63 -23.75 5.91
C ARG A 100 6.41 -24.60 5.57
N ASP A 101 6.29 -25.01 4.31
CA ASP A 101 5.16 -25.79 3.79
C ASP A 101 3.79 -25.08 3.91
N GLY A 102 3.78 -23.75 4.10
CA GLY A 102 2.59 -22.93 4.09
C GLY A 102 1.90 -22.92 2.72
N ALA A 103 0.62 -22.56 2.71
CA ALA A 103 -0.13 -22.43 1.47
C ALA A 103 0.46 -21.35 0.56
N SER A 104 0.59 -21.67 -0.74
CA SER A 104 1.03 -20.72 -1.79
C SER A 104 -0.08 -19.73 -2.17
N ILE A 105 0.27 -18.67 -2.86
CA ILE A 105 -0.65 -17.57 -3.21
C ILE A 105 -1.84 -18.04 -4.06
N ASP A 106 -1.65 -19.00 -4.94
CA ASP A 106 -2.71 -19.61 -5.75
C ASP A 106 -3.72 -20.44 -4.94
N ARG A 107 -3.40 -20.71 -3.67
CA ARG A 107 -4.24 -21.47 -2.72
C ARG A 107 -4.83 -20.61 -1.60
N VAL A 108 -4.52 -19.32 -1.54
CA VAL A 108 -5.17 -18.41 -0.58
C VAL A 108 -6.66 -18.35 -0.88
N PRO A 109 -7.55 -18.61 0.11
CA PRO A 109 -9.00 -18.59 -0.10
C PRO A 109 -9.49 -17.19 -0.51
N LEU A 110 -10.31 -17.11 -1.55
CA LEU A 110 -10.94 -15.86 -1.98
C LEU A 110 -11.81 -15.24 -0.88
N GLU A 111 -12.36 -16.07 0.01
CA GLU A 111 -13.10 -15.61 1.19
C GLU A 111 -12.24 -14.71 2.11
N ALA A 112 -10.94 -14.93 2.19
CA ALA A 112 -10.04 -14.03 2.92
C ALA A 112 -9.88 -12.68 2.20
N LEU A 113 -9.88 -12.69 0.88
CA LEU A 113 -9.52 -11.56 0.02
C LEU A 113 -10.71 -10.66 -0.37
N ILE A 114 -11.94 -11.11 -0.15
CA ILE A 114 -13.16 -10.40 -0.57
C ILE A 114 -14.12 -10.31 0.61
N GLY A 115 -14.64 -9.12 0.90
CA GLY A 115 -15.71 -8.89 1.87
C GLY A 115 -15.49 -7.69 2.78
N PRO A 116 -16.29 -7.57 3.87
CA PRO A 116 -16.22 -6.43 4.78
C PRO A 116 -14.84 -6.26 5.40
N ALA A 117 -14.35 -5.03 5.41
CA ALA A 117 -13.08 -4.63 6.00
C ALA A 117 -13.25 -3.32 6.78
N ARG A 118 -12.49 -3.16 7.83
CA ARG A 118 -12.40 -1.92 8.59
C ARG A 118 -11.06 -1.24 8.37
N VAL A 119 -11.10 0.00 7.90
CA VAL A 119 -9.94 0.88 7.84
C VAL A 119 -9.82 1.62 9.16
N ILE A 120 -8.67 1.47 9.78
CA ILE A 120 -8.26 2.14 11.01
C ILE A 120 -7.22 3.18 10.65
N GLU A 121 -7.43 4.42 11.05
CA GLU A 121 -6.44 5.48 10.91
C GLU A 121 -5.52 5.48 12.14
N ILE A 122 -4.23 5.33 11.89
CA ILE A 122 -3.17 5.36 12.91
C ILE A 122 -2.56 6.75 12.92
N PRO A 123 -2.45 7.41 14.09
CA PRO A 123 -1.85 8.73 14.19
C PRO A 123 -0.43 8.79 13.63
N ASP A 124 -0.06 9.90 12.97
CA ASP A 124 1.26 10.08 12.34
C ASP A 124 2.44 9.91 13.31
N SER A 125 2.22 10.18 14.60
CA SER A 125 3.23 9.99 15.66
C SER A 125 3.47 8.53 16.04
N VAL A 126 2.57 7.61 15.66
CA VAL A 126 2.67 6.18 16.02
C VAL A 126 3.45 5.45 14.94
N GLN A 127 4.57 4.83 15.34
CA GLN A 127 5.34 3.95 14.47
C GLN A 127 5.03 2.48 14.78
N SER A 128 4.94 2.11 16.05
CA SER A 128 4.58 0.75 16.48
C SER A 128 3.09 0.66 16.77
N ILE A 129 2.38 -0.13 15.99
CA ILE A 129 0.98 -0.50 16.26
C ILE A 129 1.03 -1.71 17.19
N ASP A 130 1.19 -1.45 18.49
CA ASP A 130 1.20 -2.47 19.53
C ASP A 130 -0.23 -2.78 20.02
N ALA A 131 -0.36 -3.72 20.94
CA ALA A 131 -1.64 -4.11 21.52
C ALA A 131 -2.37 -2.94 22.21
N ALA A 132 -1.63 -1.99 22.82
CA ALA A 132 -2.20 -0.83 23.47
C ALA A 132 -2.76 0.15 22.44
N GLU A 133 -2.01 0.45 21.38
CA GLU A 133 -2.50 1.29 20.28
C GLU A 133 -3.68 0.64 19.57
N LEU A 134 -3.58 -0.64 19.21
CA LEU A 134 -4.66 -1.38 18.54
C LEU A 134 -5.97 -1.31 19.36
N ASN A 135 -5.90 -1.45 20.69
CA ASN A 135 -7.07 -1.41 21.57
C ASN A 135 -7.71 -0.02 21.74
N ARG A 136 -7.10 1.05 21.22
CA ARG A 136 -7.74 2.38 21.15
C ARG A 136 -8.76 2.47 20.02
N HIS A 137 -8.78 1.50 19.13
CA HIS A 137 -9.60 1.51 17.94
C HIS A 137 -10.68 0.42 17.98
N ALA A 138 -11.78 0.63 17.25
CA ALA A 138 -12.89 -0.32 17.18
C ALA A 138 -12.63 -1.41 16.12
N TRP A 139 -11.74 -2.34 16.37
CA TRP A 139 -11.32 -3.39 15.42
C TRP A 139 -11.97 -4.76 15.66
N ARG A 140 -12.38 -5.06 16.90
CA ARG A 140 -12.70 -6.44 17.36
C ARG A 140 -13.80 -7.17 16.57
N ASN A 141 -14.70 -6.47 15.91
CA ASN A 141 -15.76 -7.08 15.12
C ASN A 141 -15.50 -6.98 13.60
N ALA A 142 -14.29 -6.64 13.21
CA ALA A 142 -13.92 -6.56 11.80
C ALA A 142 -13.40 -7.92 11.33
N GLU A 143 -13.93 -8.41 10.20
CA GLU A 143 -13.40 -9.62 9.57
C GLU A 143 -12.03 -9.37 8.92
N ARG A 144 -11.78 -8.18 8.43
CA ARG A 144 -10.52 -7.73 7.83
C ARG A 144 -10.15 -6.38 8.40
N VAL A 145 -8.89 -6.21 8.77
CA VAL A 145 -8.39 -4.98 9.39
C VAL A 145 -7.31 -4.37 8.50
N ILE A 146 -7.51 -3.12 8.12
CA ILE A 146 -6.60 -2.35 7.27
C ILE A 146 -6.10 -1.15 8.07
N PHE A 147 -4.80 -0.96 8.13
CA PHE A 147 -4.17 0.18 8.79
C PHE A 147 -3.77 1.24 7.77
N ARG A 148 -4.36 2.43 7.91
CA ARG A 148 -3.96 3.64 7.21
C ARG A 148 -3.03 4.44 8.13
N THR A 149 -1.81 4.66 7.69
CA THR A 149 -0.73 5.22 8.51
C THR A 149 -0.13 6.47 7.87
N ARG A 150 0.96 6.95 8.46
CA ARG A 150 1.77 8.03 7.91
C ARG A 150 2.21 7.79 6.46
N SER A 151 2.33 6.53 6.04
CA SER A 151 2.75 6.20 4.68
C SER A 151 1.78 6.74 3.63
N SER A 152 0.47 6.57 3.85
CA SER A 152 -0.56 7.17 2.98
C SER A 152 -0.62 8.69 3.11
N VAL A 153 -0.52 9.23 4.33
CA VAL A 153 -0.55 10.70 4.56
C VAL A 153 0.58 11.38 3.80
N ARG A 154 1.76 10.76 3.75
CA ARG A 154 2.97 11.29 3.10
C ARG A 154 3.12 10.83 1.65
N GLY A 155 2.25 9.94 1.17
CA GLY A 155 2.26 9.44 -0.21
C GLY A 155 3.49 8.59 -0.55
N TRP A 156 4.02 7.83 0.41
CA TRP A 156 5.26 7.07 0.28
C TRP A 156 5.18 5.96 -0.78
N MET A 157 3.99 5.41 -1.04
CA MET A 157 3.80 4.43 -2.13
C MET A 157 3.91 5.03 -3.54
N ARG A 158 4.20 6.33 -3.65
CA ARG A 158 4.44 7.06 -4.91
C ARG A 158 5.82 7.72 -4.97
N SER A 159 6.73 7.25 -4.14
CA SER A 159 8.13 7.70 -4.10
C SER A 159 9.05 6.48 -4.16
N PRO A 160 10.12 6.48 -4.97
CA PRO A 160 11.06 5.37 -5.03
C PRO A 160 11.92 5.25 -3.76
N THR A 161 11.85 6.27 -2.89
CA THR A 161 12.61 6.27 -1.63
C THR A 161 12.02 5.27 -0.66
N PHE A 162 12.85 4.35 -0.18
CA PHE A 162 12.47 3.46 0.91
C PHE A 162 12.57 4.19 2.26
N HIS A 163 11.48 4.21 3.01
CA HIS A 163 11.39 4.85 4.33
C HIS A 163 11.44 3.80 5.43
N ARG A 164 12.55 3.73 6.16
CA ARG A 164 12.76 2.75 7.24
C ARG A 164 11.93 3.03 8.50
N ASP A 165 11.38 4.24 8.62
CA ASP A 165 10.56 4.72 9.74
C ASP A 165 9.06 4.54 9.50
N PHE A 166 8.66 3.66 8.59
CA PHE A 166 7.24 3.33 8.37
C PHE A 166 6.58 2.74 9.62
N ALA A 167 5.26 2.89 9.72
CA ALA A 167 4.50 2.28 10.80
C ALA A 167 4.35 0.77 10.55
N TYR A 168 4.55 -0.02 11.58
CA TYR A 168 4.51 -1.49 11.54
C TYR A 168 3.57 -2.05 12.61
N ILE A 169 3.16 -3.30 12.46
CA ILE A 169 2.36 -4.02 13.44
C ILE A 169 3.30 -4.76 14.39
N ALA A 170 3.20 -4.47 15.69
CA ALA A 170 3.99 -5.18 16.68
C ALA A 170 3.48 -6.63 16.89
N PRO A 171 4.32 -7.56 17.34
CA PRO A 171 3.95 -8.96 17.52
C PRO A 171 2.77 -9.20 18.46
N ASP A 172 2.62 -8.39 19.50
CA ASP A 172 1.49 -8.49 20.44
C ASP A 172 0.17 -8.07 19.81
N ALA A 173 0.16 -7.04 18.97
CA ALA A 173 -1.02 -6.66 18.18
C ALA A 173 -1.35 -7.72 17.12
N ALA A 174 -0.32 -8.26 16.44
CA ALA A 174 -0.51 -9.36 15.50
C ALA A 174 -1.13 -10.59 16.18
N GLN A 175 -0.70 -10.89 17.41
CA GLN A 175 -1.27 -12.00 18.18
C GLN A 175 -2.75 -11.74 18.53
N LEU A 176 -3.12 -10.51 18.95
CA LEU A 176 -4.53 -10.18 19.21
C LEU A 176 -5.40 -10.30 17.96
N LEU A 177 -4.91 -9.85 16.80
CA LEU A 177 -5.62 -10.01 15.52
C LEU A 177 -5.80 -11.46 15.15
N ALA A 178 -4.74 -12.27 15.33
CA ALA A 178 -4.75 -13.69 15.03
C ALA A 178 -5.71 -14.45 15.96
N ASP A 179 -5.72 -14.16 17.25
CA ASP A 179 -6.59 -14.81 18.24
C ASP A 179 -8.06 -14.42 18.07
N ALA A 180 -8.33 -13.24 17.55
CA ALA A 180 -9.67 -12.79 17.18
C ALA A 180 -10.19 -13.44 15.89
N GLY A 181 -9.35 -14.14 15.14
CA GLY A 181 -9.73 -14.82 13.91
C GLY A 181 -10.03 -13.88 12.73
N VAL A 182 -9.32 -12.75 12.64
CA VAL A 182 -9.43 -11.89 11.45
C VAL A 182 -9.00 -12.67 10.21
N LYS A 183 -9.67 -12.42 9.08
CA LYS A 183 -9.43 -13.16 7.82
C LYS A 183 -8.30 -12.59 7.01
N LEU A 184 -7.94 -11.30 7.23
CA LEU A 184 -6.91 -10.57 6.49
C LEU A 184 -6.46 -9.36 7.29
N VAL A 185 -5.18 -9.03 7.20
CA VAL A 185 -4.60 -7.78 7.69
C VAL A 185 -3.98 -7.02 6.52
N GLY A 186 -4.14 -5.69 6.49
CA GLY A 186 -3.54 -4.86 5.44
C GLY A 186 -2.84 -3.63 5.99
N VAL A 187 -1.76 -3.22 5.31
CA VAL A 187 -0.99 -2.01 5.61
C VAL A 187 -0.72 -1.18 4.36
N ASP A 188 -0.53 0.09 4.55
CA ASP A 188 -0.30 1.07 3.49
C ASP A 188 1.18 1.34 3.19
N TYR A 189 2.05 0.40 3.54
CA TYR A 189 3.45 0.38 3.13
C TYR A 189 3.91 -1.04 2.80
N ILE A 190 5.11 -1.17 2.23
CA ILE A 190 5.64 -2.42 1.66
C ILE A 190 6.19 -3.40 2.69
N SER A 191 5.86 -3.23 3.98
CA SER A 191 5.99 -4.26 5.01
C SER A 191 5.09 -3.97 6.20
N ALA A 192 4.49 -5.04 6.77
CA ALA A 192 3.81 -5.02 8.06
C ALA A 192 4.77 -5.22 9.24
N GLU A 193 5.99 -5.72 8.98
CA GLU A 193 7.03 -5.99 9.98
C GLU A 193 7.86 -4.74 10.29
N GLN A 194 8.39 -4.63 11.49
CA GLN A 194 9.38 -3.62 11.84
C GLN A 194 10.63 -3.77 10.97
N PHE A 195 11.09 -2.68 10.36
CA PHE A 195 12.37 -2.69 9.64
C PHE A 195 13.53 -3.05 10.57
N GLY A 196 14.36 -4.02 10.16
CA GLY A 196 15.50 -4.48 10.93
C GLY A 196 15.16 -5.28 12.18
N ALA A 197 13.92 -5.78 12.32
CA ALA A 197 13.56 -6.68 13.42
C ALA A 197 14.46 -7.92 13.43
N PRO A 198 14.86 -8.41 14.61
CA PRO A 198 15.74 -9.58 14.72
C PRO A 198 15.07 -10.88 14.25
N ALA A 199 13.74 -10.90 14.21
CA ALA A 199 12.94 -11.98 13.67
C ALA A 199 11.61 -11.45 13.13
N PRO A 200 11.07 -11.98 12.02
CA PRO A 200 9.83 -11.53 11.40
C PRO A 200 8.61 -12.10 12.13
N MET A 201 8.40 -11.65 13.37
CA MET A 201 7.38 -12.25 14.26
C MET A 201 5.97 -11.89 13.85
N THR A 202 5.72 -10.70 13.36
CA THR A 202 4.39 -10.27 12.88
C THR A 202 3.92 -11.16 11.72
N HIS A 203 4.78 -11.33 10.72
CA HIS A 203 4.48 -12.23 9.59
C HIS A 203 4.26 -13.66 10.06
N ARG A 204 5.15 -14.19 10.90
CA ARG A 204 5.03 -15.58 11.39
C ARG A 204 3.75 -15.82 12.18
N ILE A 205 3.30 -14.87 12.98
CA ILE A 205 2.06 -14.97 13.74
C ILE A 205 0.85 -14.98 12.80
N LEU A 206 0.73 -13.99 11.93
CA LEU A 206 -0.43 -13.86 11.05
C LEU A 206 -0.47 -14.99 10.00
N LEU A 207 0.61 -15.15 9.24
CA LEU A 207 0.70 -16.18 8.19
C LEU A 207 0.67 -17.59 8.77
N GLY A 208 1.20 -17.79 10.00
CA GLY A 208 1.12 -19.07 10.72
C GLY A 208 -0.31 -19.46 11.10
N LYS A 209 -1.22 -18.52 11.21
CA LYS A 209 -2.66 -18.74 11.39
C LYS A 209 -3.43 -18.81 10.08
N GLY A 210 -2.74 -18.75 8.93
CA GLY A 210 -3.35 -18.73 7.60
C GLY A 210 -3.99 -17.39 7.23
N ILE A 211 -3.65 -16.32 7.94
CA ILE A 211 -4.15 -14.95 7.69
C ILE A 211 -3.23 -14.29 6.67
N PRO A 212 -3.66 -14.06 5.41
CA PRO A 212 -2.85 -13.35 4.43
C PRO A 212 -2.67 -11.90 4.84
N ILE A 213 -1.53 -11.33 4.44
CA ILE A 213 -1.22 -9.92 4.65
C ILE A 213 -1.27 -9.21 3.31
N VAL A 214 -1.91 -8.03 3.27
CA VAL A 214 -1.88 -7.14 2.11
C VAL A 214 -0.99 -5.97 2.45
N GLU A 215 0.05 -5.76 1.66
CA GLU A 215 1.01 -4.69 1.85
C GLU A 215 1.00 -3.70 0.67
N GLY A 216 1.52 -2.52 0.87
CA GLY A 216 1.63 -1.50 -0.16
C GLY A 216 0.30 -0.93 -0.65
N LEU A 217 -0.74 -0.92 0.19
CA LEU A 217 -2.01 -0.29 -0.16
C LEU A 217 -1.85 1.23 -0.35
N ALA A 218 -2.52 1.78 -1.35
CA ALA A 218 -2.55 3.22 -1.63
C ALA A 218 -3.81 3.85 -1.01
N LEU A 219 -3.74 4.23 0.27
CA LEU A 219 -4.89 4.67 1.06
C LEU A 219 -5.00 6.20 1.22
N GLU A 220 -4.36 7.00 0.34
CA GLU A 220 -4.33 8.46 0.48
C GLU A 220 -5.72 9.09 0.49
N THR A 221 -6.68 8.51 -0.24
CA THR A 221 -8.06 8.98 -0.34
C THR A 221 -9.05 8.13 0.46
N VAL A 222 -8.57 7.07 1.12
CA VAL A 222 -9.40 6.17 1.93
C VAL A 222 -9.42 6.67 3.37
N LEU A 223 -10.59 7.04 3.87
CA LEU A 223 -10.76 7.47 5.27
C LEU A 223 -11.04 6.28 6.18
N ALA A 224 -10.86 6.48 7.50
CA ALA A 224 -11.28 5.48 8.47
C ALA A 224 -12.78 5.13 8.32
N GLY A 225 -13.13 3.86 8.51
CA GLY A 225 -14.51 3.37 8.38
C GLY A 225 -14.62 1.95 7.86
N ASP A 226 -15.85 1.56 7.57
CA ASP A 226 -16.17 0.23 7.05
C ASP A 226 -16.29 0.25 5.52
N TYR A 227 -15.74 -0.78 4.87
CA TYR A 227 -15.69 -0.91 3.41
C TYR A 227 -15.98 -2.35 2.99
N ASP A 228 -16.51 -2.52 1.78
CA ASP A 228 -16.30 -3.75 1.02
C ASP A 228 -14.89 -3.69 0.42
N LEU A 229 -14.09 -4.71 0.67
CA LEU A 229 -12.76 -4.90 0.11
C LEU A 229 -12.78 -6.00 -0.94
N VAL A 230 -12.13 -5.76 -2.06
CA VAL A 230 -11.73 -6.78 -3.03
C VAL A 230 -10.24 -6.60 -3.29
N VAL A 231 -9.43 -7.59 -2.97
CA VAL A 231 -7.99 -7.60 -3.26
C VAL A 231 -7.64 -8.93 -3.92
N LEU A 232 -7.20 -8.86 -5.18
CA LEU A 232 -6.98 -10.06 -5.99
C LEU A 232 -5.52 -10.10 -6.46
N PRO A 233 -4.69 -10.97 -5.86
CA PRO A 233 -3.34 -11.21 -6.32
C PRO A 233 -3.34 -11.95 -7.65
N MET A 234 -2.26 -11.85 -8.40
CA MET A 234 -2.00 -12.74 -9.52
C MET A 234 -1.96 -14.19 -9.03
N LYS A 235 -2.65 -15.08 -9.74
CA LYS A 235 -2.68 -16.51 -9.40
C LYS A 235 -1.43 -17.20 -9.91
N VAL A 236 -0.34 -17.11 -9.18
CA VAL A 236 0.97 -17.69 -9.52
C VAL A 236 1.15 -18.99 -8.75
N ALA A 237 1.25 -20.11 -9.44
CA ALA A 237 1.32 -21.43 -8.81
C ALA A 237 2.59 -21.61 -7.99
N GLY A 238 2.44 -22.00 -6.70
CA GLY A 238 3.55 -22.41 -5.86
C GLY A 238 4.46 -21.28 -5.38
N HIS A 239 3.99 -20.01 -5.38
CA HIS A 239 4.76 -18.86 -4.91
C HIS A 239 4.18 -18.27 -3.62
N GLU A 240 5.04 -17.57 -2.90
CA GLU A 240 4.80 -17.04 -1.54
C GLU A 240 3.99 -15.75 -1.48
N GLY A 241 3.83 -15.07 -2.61
CA GLY A 241 3.09 -13.82 -2.73
C GLY A 241 2.90 -13.42 -4.18
N ALA A 242 2.13 -12.39 -4.43
CA ALA A 242 1.99 -11.80 -5.76
C ALA A 242 1.44 -10.37 -5.70
N PRO A 243 1.80 -9.50 -6.68
CA PRO A 243 1.15 -8.22 -6.87
C PRO A 243 -0.35 -8.37 -7.05
N ALA A 244 -1.09 -7.39 -6.51
CA ALA A 244 -2.54 -7.45 -6.44
C ALA A 244 -3.20 -6.14 -6.91
N ARG A 245 -4.44 -6.24 -7.42
CA ARG A 245 -5.34 -5.11 -7.53
C ARG A 245 -6.24 -5.08 -6.31
N ALA A 246 -6.22 -3.95 -5.57
CA ALA A 246 -7.07 -3.71 -4.41
C ALA A 246 -8.07 -2.59 -4.73
N VAL A 247 -9.35 -2.85 -4.52
CA VAL A 247 -10.41 -1.85 -4.64
C VAL A 247 -11.30 -1.90 -3.41
N MET A 248 -11.83 -0.74 -3.01
CA MET A 248 -12.64 -0.60 -1.81
C MET A 248 -13.90 0.22 -2.11
N ARG A 249 -15.02 -0.16 -1.50
CA ARG A 249 -16.27 0.61 -1.55
C ARG A 249 -16.76 0.88 -0.15
N LYS A 250 -16.95 2.15 0.20
CA LYS A 250 -17.44 2.54 1.53
C LYS A 250 -18.81 1.97 1.80
N LEU A 251 -18.98 1.31 2.95
CA LEU A 251 -20.28 0.85 3.42
C LEU A 251 -21.04 2.03 4.03
N VAL A 252 -22.23 2.30 3.49
CA VAL A 252 -23.18 3.27 4.06
C VAL A 252 -24.02 2.49 5.07
N ARG A 253 -23.84 2.77 6.35
CA ARG A 253 -24.70 2.25 7.43
C ARG A 253 -25.80 3.23 7.74
#